data_614c708d33d77362766b7806d69e01f7
#
_entry.id   614c708d33d77362766b7806d69e01f7
#
_cell.length_a   1.000
_cell.length_b   1.000
_cell.length_c   1.000
_cell.angle_alpha   90.00
_cell.angle_beta   90.00
_cell.angle_gamma   90.00
#
_symmetry.space_group_name_H-M   'P 1'
#
loop_
_entity.id
_entity.type
_entity.pdbx_description
1 polymer ?
#
loop_
_entity_poly.entity_id
_entity_poly.type
_entity_poly.pdbx_seq_one_letter_code
_entity_poly.pdbx_strand_id
1 'polypeptide(L)'
;MTDLGGRDPSTVALGTWSGGCFMSFGQNIGETRFVELFRRAYEIGIRTFVTADVYGLGRADRLLGEALQDYERDSYCLIGAIGHDFYEGSREGEKGFPRFTDPRLRGSRDYAGYLRMATEKSLERLGVDAFDVLLLHNPDSIGYTNEDVWEGMAELMEAGLTRMLGIAPGPANGFTLDIIAAFEKFHSLIDWVMLILNPLEPWPTRLVLPAARKHDVSVLARVVDHGGLFLDSLRAGDKLLPGDHRSFRGPGWVEAAESKLAQMRKIADNHSLTLLQLACRWTLAQDAVRAVVPTLIQEASPHAKSIEALLEELAQVPMAESPTPGELELISQLGDNTGCMPLKGASPQYSGPPQADQWPMADYHWDVARRWGIEPDRDLYCPHDRRDMREKGAAEQGIVRALDRRLYVHLVVYQGRVSLDEVAREIDAFAKEGVQGAVEWVLYCDIVDPRSFAVAAFSESPEVLGDFMRGVALRSPLDACTVDADRTLYGRTYATGRETDLAEVLLDRPKRYLLNPRWNWAIWYPLRRKAEFELLPPNEQNRILMEHAMIGRLYGECDYAHDIRLVSYGLDRNDNEFVVGLVGDNLHRLSKLVQDMRKTRHTAEYIESLGPFFVGRVVRRSTTVE
;
A
#
# COMPACT_ATOMS: atom_id res chain seq x y z
N MET A 1 33.19 0.64 -14.94
CA MET A 1 33.70 0.55 -13.53
C MET A 1 34.10 1.96 -13.18
N THR A 2 33.29 2.64 -12.40
CA THR A 2 33.68 3.92 -11.78
C THR A 2 34.75 3.62 -10.75
N ASP A 3 35.99 3.94 -11.11
CA ASP A 3 37.13 3.80 -10.21
C ASP A 3 36.96 4.77 -9.04
N LEU A 4 36.80 4.26 -7.81
CA LEU A 4 36.79 5.05 -6.59
C LEU A 4 38.19 5.59 -6.25
N GLY A 5 38.91 6.07 -7.26
CA GLY A 5 40.24 6.70 -7.12
C GLY A 5 41.34 5.74 -6.66
N GLY A 6 41.30 4.48 -7.11
CA GLY A 6 42.27 3.44 -6.76
C GLY A 6 41.88 2.64 -5.49
N ARG A 7 40.74 2.97 -4.87
CA ARG A 7 40.17 2.18 -3.76
C ARG A 7 39.10 1.27 -4.33
N ASP A 8 39.28 -0.02 -4.18
CA ASP A 8 38.29 -1.01 -4.59
C ASP A 8 37.21 -1.08 -3.50
N PRO A 9 35.97 -0.52 -3.73
CA PRO A 9 34.93 -0.57 -2.72
C PRO A 9 34.50 -2.02 -2.53
N SER A 10 34.40 -2.46 -1.28
CA SER A 10 33.74 -3.72 -1.00
C SER A 10 32.30 -3.66 -1.50
N THR A 11 31.81 -4.74 -2.12
CA THR A 11 30.43 -4.84 -2.59
C THR A 11 29.40 -4.85 -1.47
N VAL A 12 29.88 -5.07 -0.23
CA VAL A 12 29.10 -4.93 0.99
C VAL A 12 29.63 -3.76 1.80
N ALA A 13 28.72 -2.97 2.35
CA ALA A 13 29.01 -1.80 3.16
C ALA A 13 28.35 -1.90 4.53
N LEU A 14 28.89 -1.18 5.53
CA LEU A 14 28.30 -1.04 6.85
C LEU A 14 27.90 0.43 7.10
N GLY A 15 26.62 0.65 7.45
CA GLY A 15 26.08 1.97 7.77
C GLY A 15 26.05 2.24 9.26
N THR A 16 26.33 3.49 9.66
CA THR A 16 26.34 3.94 11.06
C THR A 16 24.97 3.92 11.75
N TRP A 17 23.91 3.66 11.02
CA TRP A 17 22.56 3.41 11.57
C TRP A 17 22.37 1.97 12.09
N SER A 18 23.32 1.05 11.85
CA SER A 18 23.34 -0.30 12.42
C SER A 18 23.57 -0.26 13.93
N GLY A 19 23.02 -1.24 14.64
CA GLY A 19 23.22 -1.40 16.09
C GLY A 19 22.37 -0.50 16.97
N GLY A 20 21.44 0.26 16.41
CA GLY A 20 20.41 1.00 17.18
C GLY A 20 20.90 2.22 17.97
N CYS A 21 22.17 2.66 17.82
CA CYS A 21 22.73 3.77 18.59
C CYS A 21 22.15 5.13 18.18
N PHE A 22 21.89 5.34 16.90
CA PHE A 22 21.48 6.64 16.34
C PHE A 22 20.12 6.60 15.67
N MET A 23 19.66 5.42 15.28
CA MET A 23 18.33 5.13 14.82
C MET A 23 17.80 3.93 15.60
N SER A 24 16.64 4.06 16.22
CA SER A 24 16.06 3.03 17.09
C SER A 24 15.61 1.81 16.26
N PHE A 25 16.52 0.89 16.04
CA PHE A 25 16.29 -0.42 15.46
C PHE A 25 16.73 -1.50 16.45
N GLY A 26 15.81 -2.29 17.01
CA GLY A 26 16.11 -3.30 17.99
C GLY A 26 16.78 -2.77 19.27
N GLN A 27 17.68 -3.53 19.85
CA GLN A 27 18.44 -3.12 21.03
C GLN A 27 19.60 -2.19 20.65
N ASN A 28 19.75 -1.11 21.42
CA ASN A 28 20.91 -0.23 21.31
C ASN A 28 22.14 -0.95 21.88
N ILE A 29 23.16 -1.15 21.07
CA ILE A 29 24.39 -1.85 21.46
C ILE A 29 25.37 -0.99 22.30
N GLY A 30 25.14 0.33 22.38
CA GLY A 30 26.00 1.29 23.04
C GLY A 30 27.24 1.68 22.21
N GLU A 31 27.86 2.81 22.59
CA GLU A 31 28.95 3.42 21.79
C GLU A 31 30.22 2.55 21.74
N THR A 32 30.62 1.94 22.85
CA THR A 32 31.82 1.09 22.90
C THR A 32 31.68 -0.09 21.92
N ARG A 33 30.59 -0.83 22.01
CA ARG A 33 30.34 -1.97 21.13
C ARG A 33 30.14 -1.54 19.66
N PHE A 34 29.63 -0.32 19.45
CA PHE A 34 29.55 0.27 18.12
C PHE A 34 30.95 0.45 17.50
N VAL A 35 31.87 1.07 18.22
CA VAL A 35 33.27 1.25 17.76
C VAL A 35 33.92 -0.10 17.47
N GLU A 36 33.76 -1.06 18.38
CA GLU A 36 34.28 -2.43 18.20
C GLU A 36 33.70 -3.12 16.97
N LEU A 37 32.38 -2.94 16.70
CA LEU A 37 31.69 -3.49 15.53
C LEU A 37 32.31 -2.97 14.22
N PHE A 38 32.57 -1.66 14.13
CA PHE A 38 33.16 -1.05 12.94
C PHE A 38 34.64 -1.41 12.76
N ARG A 39 35.43 -1.54 13.83
CA ARG A 39 36.78 -2.10 13.78
C ARG A 39 36.77 -3.55 13.28
N ARG A 40 35.89 -4.37 13.85
CA ARG A 40 35.73 -5.75 13.43
C ARG A 40 35.31 -5.85 11.94
N ALA A 41 34.39 -4.99 11.48
CA ALA A 41 34.00 -4.93 10.08
C ALA A 41 35.20 -4.73 9.14
N TYR A 42 36.08 -3.78 9.50
CA TYR A 42 37.31 -3.55 8.75
C TYR A 42 38.21 -4.78 8.74
N GLU A 43 38.45 -5.40 9.91
CA GLU A 43 39.32 -6.57 10.07
C GLU A 43 38.88 -7.77 9.23
N ILE A 44 37.56 -7.99 9.11
CA ILE A 44 37.00 -9.12 8.33
C ILE A 44 36.75 -8.81 6.85
N GLY A 45 37.21 -7.64 6.38
CA GLY A 45 37.25 -7.34 4.94
C GLY A 45 36.18 -6.39 4.42
N ILE A 46 35.27 -5.89 5.25
CA ILE A 46 34.37 -4.81 4.84
C ILE A 46 35.18 -3.51 4.77
N ARG A 47 35.17 -2.85 3.60
CA ARG A 47 36.00 -1.69 3.33
C ARG A 47 35.18 -0.46 2.93
N THR A 48 33.85 -0.53 2.94
CA THR A 48 32.97 0.61 2.64
C THR A 48 32.13 0.94 3.85
N PHE A 49 32.21 2.18 4.32
CA PHE A 49 31.49 2.68 5.48
C PHE A 49 30.63 3.87 5.10
N VAL A 50 29.39 3.91 5.61
CA VAL A 50 28.40 4.94 5.26
C VAL A 50 27.95 5.65 6.52
N THR A 51 27.99 6.98 6.52
CA THR A 51 27.54 7.81 7.64
C THR A 51 26.71 9.00 7.16
N ALA A 52 26.06 9.69 8.10
CA ALA A 52 25.42 10.98 7.85
C ALA A 52 25.62 11.89 9.07
N ASP A 53 25.90 13.15 8.82
CA ASP A 53 26.17 14.17 9.83
C ASP A 53 25.04 14.34 10.85
N VAL A 54 23.79 14.15 10.43
CA VAL A 54 22.59 14.25 11.28
C VAL A 54 22.48 13.10 12.30
N TYR A 55 23.15 11.96 12.09
CA TYR A 55 23.02 10.82 12.99
C TYR A 55 23.68 11.10 14.34
N GLY A 56 22.81 11.13 15.38
CA GLY A 56 23.23 11.53 16.71
C GLY A 56 23.82 12.94 16.80
N LEU A 57 23.47 13.85 15.85
CA LEU A 57 23.99 15.22 15.76
C LEU A 57 25.54 15.24 15.64
N GLY A 58 26.05 14.43 14.73
CA GLY A 58 27.48 14.28 14.48
C GLY A 58 28.20 13.24 15.35
N ARG A 59 27.50 12.59 16.31
CA ARG A 59 28.13 11.55 17.14
C ARG A 59 28.51 10.31 16.34
N ALA A 60 27.70 9.95 15.32
CA ALA A 60 28.00 8.83 14.44
C ALA A 60 29.31 9.03 13.69
N ASP A 61 29.55 10.24 13.18
CA ASP A 61 30.81 10.61 12.51
C ASP A 61 32.00 10.46 13.46
N ARG A 62 31.89 11.01 14.68
CA ARG A 62 32.96 10.93 15.70
C ARG A 62 33.29 9.48 16.06
N LEU A 63 32.30 8.64 16.29
CA LEU A 63 32.56 7.22 16.67
C LEU A 63 33.06 6.40 15.48
N LEU A 64 32.65 6.70 14.27
CA LEU A 64 33.22 6.08 13.08
C LEU A 64 34.68 6.50 12.88
N GLY A 65 35.00 7.79 13.07
CA GLY A 65 36.36 8.29 13.08
C GLY A 65 37.23 7.57 14.13
N GLU A 66 36.76 7.43 15.37
CA GLU A 66 37.41 6.67 16.43
C GLU A 66 37.62 5.19 16.04
N ALA A 67 36.67 4.58 15.36
CA ALA A 67 36.80 3.19 14.92
C ALA A 67 37.89 3.01 13.85
N LEU A 68 38.05 4.00 12.96
CA LEU A 68 38.90 3.90 11.76
C LEU A 68 40.25 4.60 11.90
N GLN A 69 40.53 5.34 12.98
CA GLN A 69 41.70 6.20 13.12
C GLN A 69 43.06 5.44 13.00
N ASP A 70 43.10 4.15 13.32
CA ASP A 70 44.31 3.33 13.31
C ASP A 70 44.57 2.69 11.93
N TYR A 71 43.68 2.88 10.95
CA TYR A 71 43.79 2.29 9.63
C TYR A 71 44.14 3.35 8.56
N GLU A 72 44.95 2.93 7.59
CA GLU A 72 45.36 3.79 6.49
C GLU A 72 44.12 4.31 5.71
N ARG A 73 44.00 5.64 5.55
CA ARG A 73 42.83 6.28 4.93
C ARG A 73 42.53 5.75 3.51
N ASP A 74 43.57 5.37 2.77
CA ASP A 74 43.44 4.84 1.42
C ASP A 74 43.02 3.37 1.34
N SER A 75 42.87 2.71 2.48
CA SER A 75 42.50 1.29 2.56
C SER A 75 40.99 1.07 2.68
N TYR A 76 40.17 2.11 2.77
CA TYR A 76 38.72 2.02 2.86
C TYR A 76 38.01 3.16 2.11
N CYS A 77 36.78 2.90 1.68
CA CYS A 77 35.88 3.87 1.07
C CYS A 77 34.95 4.47 2.15
N LEU A 78 34.85 5.79 2.19
CA LEU A 78 34.02 6.53 3.11
C LEU A 78 32.95 7.31 2.37
N ILE A 79 31.68 6.99 2.66
CA ILE A 79 30.50 7.63 2.06
C ILE A 79 29.83 8.47 3.14
N GLY A 80 29.80 9.79 2.94
CA GLY A 80 29.10 10.75 3.80
C GLY A 80 27.77 11.15 3.23
N ALA A 81 26.87 11.67 4.08
CA ALA A 81 25.61 12.25 3.64
C ALA A 81 25.29 13.52 4.46
N ILE A 82 24.96 14.62 3.78
CA ILE A 82 24.62 15.92 4.37
C ILE A 82 23.34 16.47 3.75
N GLY A 83 22.60 17.29 4.49
CA GLY A 83 21.38 17.91 3.94
C GLY A 83 20.32 18.26 4.97
N HIS A 84 20.32 17.59 6.13
CA HIS A 84 19.48 17.97 7.27
C HIS A 84 20.14 19.10 8.05
N ASP A 85 19.44 20.19 8.24
CA ASP A 85 19.95 21.30 9.01
C ASP A 85 19.62 21.16 10.51
N PHE A 86 20.51 20.52 11.24
CA PHE A 86 20.46 20.46 12.70
C PHE A 86 21.37 21.49 13.36
N TYR A 87 22.08 22.28 12.58
CA TYR A 87 22.96 23.35 13.08
C TYR A 87 22.18 24.61 13.43
N GLU A 88 21.23 25.00 12.56
CA GLU A 88 20.40 26.21 12.73
C GLU A 88 18.91 25.88 12.86
N GLY A 89 18.48 24.75 12.30
CA GLY A 89 17.10 24.29 12.33
C GLY A 89 16.72 23.56 13.63
N SER A 90 15.47 23.71 14.02
CA SER A 90 14.90 22.98 15.17
C SER A 90 14.22 21.70 14.70
N ARG A 91 14.30 20.64 15.53
CA ARG A 91 13.64 19.37 15.25
C ARG A 91 12.12 19.52 15.25
N GLU A 92 11.46 19.12 14.16
CA GLU A 92 10.01 19.19 13.97
C GLU A 92 9.33 17.83 14.27
N GLY A 93 9.37 17.40 15.51
CA GLY A 93 8.76 16.13 15.94
C GLY A 93 9.29 14.91 15.17
N GLU A 94 8.37 14.11 14.61
CA GLU A 94 8.70 12.93 13.81
C GLU A 94 9.28 13.25 12.42
N LYS A 95 9.08 14.47 11.93
CA LYS A 95 9.63 14.93 10.64
C LYS A 95 11.15 15.09 10.68
N GLY A 96 11.73 15.14 11.87
CA GLY A 96 13.17 15.35 12.05
C GLY A 96 13.58 16.80 11.89
N PHE A 97 14.82 17.03 11.45
CA PHE A 97 15.33 18.38 11.17
C PHE A 97 14.92 18.83 9.77
N PRO A 98 14.72 20.16 9.56
CA PRO A 98 14.44 20.71 8.24
C PRO A 98 15.58 20.43 7.28
N ARG A 99 15.34 20.57 6.00
CA ARG A 99 16.39 20.55 4.98
C ARG A 99 17.10 21.89 4.96
N PHE A 100 18.36 21.91 4.58
CA PHE A 100 19.10 23.17 4.45
C PHE A 100 18.50 24.10 3.39
N THR A 101 17.72 23.58 2.47
CA THR A 101 16.95 24.30 1.44
C THR A 101 15.65 24.92 1.95
N ASP A 102 15.30 24.72 3.23
CA ASP A 102 14.09 25.32 3.81
C ASP A 102 14.16 26.86 3.75
N PRO A 103 13.23 27.52 3.02
CA PRO A 103 13.26 28.96 2.84
C PRO A 103 13.08 29.77 4.13
N ARG A 104 12.67 29.11 5.23
CA ARG A 104 12.62 29.74 6.57
C ARG A 104 14.02 29.92 7.17
N LEU A 105 15.00 29.13 6.72
CA LEU A 105 16.37 29.14 7.25
C LEU A 105 17.29 30.01 6.37
N ARG A 106 17.23 29.84 5.05
CA ARG A 106 18.12 30.55 4.12
C ARG A 106 17.59 30.63 2.70
N GLY A 107 18.15 31.55 1.93
CA GLY A 107 17.93 31.64 0.49
C GLY A 107 18.95 30.84 -0.31
N SER A 108 18.72 30.68 -1.63
CA SER A 108 19.55 29.85 -2.50
C SER A 108 21.02 30.28 -2.56
N ARG A 109 21.31 31.59 -2.42
CA ARG A 109 22.67 32.15 -2.41
C ARG A 109 23.55 31.62 -1.27
N ASP A 110 22.93 31.08 -0.20
CA ASP A 110 23.62 30.60 0.99
C ASP A 110 23.76 29.07 1.00
N TYR A 111 23.26 28.36 -0.03
CA TYR A 111 23.31 26.90 -0.09
C TYR A 111 24.74 26.37 -0.13
N ALA A 112 25.59 26.89 -1.00
CA ALA A 112 26.98 26.50 -1.08
C ALA A 112 27.73 26.67 0.24
N GLY A 113 27.52 27.81 0.91
CA GLY A 113 28.11 28.08 2.23
C GLY A 113 27.69 27.06 3.30
N TYR A 114 26.40 26.69 3.32
CA TYR A 114 25.91 25.66 4.24
C TYR A 114 26.50 24.29 3.92
N LEU A 115 26.47 23.86 2.66
CA LEU A 115 26.98 22.59 2.23
C LEU A 115 28.48 22.43 2.59
N ARG A 116 29.25 23.48 2.38
CA ARG A 116 30.68 23.51 2.75
C ARG A 116 30.85 23.39 4.26
N MET A 117 30.19 24.21 5.06
CA MET A 117 30.26 24.20 6.52
C MET A 117 29.88 22.82 7.09
N ALA A 118 28.79 22.22 6.61
CA ALA A 118 28.33 20.91 7.09
C ALA A 118 29.32 19.81 6.72
N THR A 119 29.88 19.83 5.50
CA THR A 119 30.90 18.88 5.06
C THR A 119 32.18 18.98 5.88
N GLU A 120 32.71 20.18 6.05
CA GLU A 120 33.95 20.42 6.82
C GLU A 120 33.78 19.95 8.27
N LYS A 121 32.66 20.24 8.92
CA LYS A 121 32.35 19.76 10.29
C LYS A 121 32.21 18.24 10.39
N SER A 122 31.65 17.60 9.36
CA SER A 122 31.56 16.13 9.32
C SER A 122 32.93 15.48 9.16
N LEU A 123 33.78 16.01 8.26
CA LEU A 123 35.15 15.56 8.07
C LEU A 123 36.03 15.78 9.33
N GLU A 124 35.90 16.93 10.00
CA GLU A 124 36.56 17.20 11.28
C GLU A 124 36.24 16.15 12.34
N ARG A 125 34.94 15.80 12.48
CA ARG A 125 34.50 14.75 13.43
C ARG A 125 35.02 13.37 13.09
N LEU A 126 35.15 13.05 11.81
CA LEU A 126 35.69 11.80 11.30
C LEU A 126 37.22 11.73 11.37
N GLY A 127 37.90 12.89 11.49
CA GLY A 127 39.36 12.98 11.49
C GLY A 127 40.00 12.68 10.14
N VAL A 128 39.32 13.03 9.04
CA VAL A 128 39.78 12.82 7.64
C VAL A 128 39.61 14.08 6.80
N ASP A 129 40.39 14.16 5.70
CA ASP A 129 40.39 15.37 4.85
C ASP A 129 39.29 15.35 3.76
N ALA A 130 38.83 14.18 3.35
CA ALA A 130 37.85 14.07 2.26
C ALA A 130 36.99 12.80 2.38
N PHE A 131 35.76 12.88 1.88
CA PHE A 131 34.93 11.73 1.53
C PHE A 131 35.35 11.13 0.19
N ASP A 132 35.09 9.84 -0.01
CA ASP A 132 35.16 9.23 -1.34
C ASP A 132 33.89 9.51 -2.12
N VAL A 133 32.72 9.47 -1.45
CA VAL A 133 31.43 9.86 -2.00
C VAL A 133 30.68 10.73 -0.99
N LEU A 134 30.12 11.84 -1.42
CA LEU A 134 29.24 12.67 -0.61
C LEU A 134 27.85 12.69 -1.21
N LEU A 135 26.86 12.27 -0.43
CA LEU A 135 25.48 12.17 -0.85
C LEU A 135 24.67 13.36 -0.33
N LEU A 136 23.84 13.94 -1.20
CA LEU A 136 22.79 14.87 -0.78
C LEU A 136 21.70 14.09 -0.06
N HIS A 137 21.57 14.31 1.26
CA HIS A 137 20.77 13.49 2.16
C HIS A 137 19.31 13.92 2.23
N ASN A 138 18.42 13.04 1.82
CA ASN A 138 16.97 13.24 1.85
C ASN A 138 16.54 14.60 1.27
N PRO A 139 16.97 14.98 0.05
CA PRO A 139 16.60 16.27 -0.52
C PRO A 139 15.08 16.43 -0.55
N ASP A 140 14.63 17.67 -0.44
CA ASP A 140 13.26 18.06 -0.73
C ASP A 140 13.08 18.36 -2.23
N SER A 141 11.90 18.84 -2.63
CA SER A 141 11.60 19.18 -4.02
C SER A 141 12.54 20.25 -4.61
N ILE A 142 13.14 21.09 -3.77
CA ILE A 142 14.15 22.08 -4.19
C ILE A 142 15.49 21.36 -4.44
N GLY A 143 15.92 20.53 -3.49
CA GLY A 143 17.24 19.89 -3.51
C GLY A 143 17.50 19.00 -4.71
N TYR A 144 16.47 18.36 -5.29
CA TYR A 144 16.70 17.46 -6.44
C TYR A 144 17.14 18.18 -7.71
N THR A 145 16.53 19.31 -8.04
CA THR A 145 16.67 19.91 -9.38
C THR A 145 17.12 21.37 -9.39
N ASN A 146 17.38 21.97 -8.24
CA ASN A 146 17.85 23.35 -8.13
C ASN A 146 19.34 23.46 -8.49
N GLU A 147 19.68 24.41 -9.35
CA GLU A 147 21.06 24.62 -9.86
C GLU A 147 21.99 25.08 -8.74
N ASP A 148 21.58 26.04 -7.90
CA ASP A 148 22.41 26.57 -6.80
C ASP A 148 22.82 25.47 -5.81
N VAL A 149 21.99 24.42 -5.64
CA VAL A 149 22.33 23.25 -4.80
C VAL A 149 23.44 22.43 -5.44
N TRP A 150 23.31 22.13 -6.73
CA TRP A 150 24.29 21.27 -7.42
C TRP A 150 25.58 22.01 -7.79
N GLU A 151 25.53 23.33 -7.98
CA GLU A 151 26.73 24.18 -8.04
C GLU A 151 27.47 24.15 -6.71
N GLY A 152 26.76 24.29 -5.58
CA GLY A 152 27.36 24.17 -4.25
C GLY A 152 27.94 22.77 -3.97
N MET A 153 27.32 21.71 -4.45
CA MET A 153 27.88 20.34 -4.37
C MET A 153 29.15 20.21 -5.23
N ALA A 154 29.17 20.79 -6.43
CA ALA A 154 30.34 20.77 -7.32
C ALA A 154 31.52 21.53 -6.69
N GLU A 155 31.28 22.66 -6.02
CA GLU A 155 32.32 23.40 -5.29
C GLU A 155 33.01 22.54 -4.19
N LEU A 156 32.31 21.56 -3.58
CA LEU A 156 32.93 20.65 -2.62
C LEU A 156 33.92 19.70 -3.28
N MET A 157 33.63 19.25 -4.50
CA MET A 157 34.58 18.45 -5.30
C MET A 157 35.80 19.29 -5.70
N GLU A 158 35.58 20.52 -6.18
CA GLU A 158 36.66 21.44 -6.56
C GLU A 158 37.56 21.78 -5.38
N ALA A 159 36.95 21.89 -4.17
CA ALA A 159 37.71 22.11 -2.92
C ALA A 159 38.41 20.83 -2.40
N GLY A 160 38.22 19.69 -3.04
CA GLY A 160 38.83 18.42 -2.64
C GLY A 160 38.21 17.81 -1.36
N LEU A 161 37.04 18.24 -0.93
CA LEU A 161 36.34 17.74 0.24
C LEU A 161 35.61 16.42 -0.03
N THR A 162 35.36 16.12 -1.28
CA THR A 162 34.85 14.82 -1.76
C THR A 162 35.38 14.50 -3.14
N ARG A 163 35.41 13.24 -3.54
CA ARG A 163 35.85 12.80 -4.88
C ARG A 163 34.69 12.61 -5.84
N MET A 164 33.54 12.16 -5.33
CA MET A 164 32.32 11.87 -6.10
C MET A 164 31.10 12.39 -5.35
N LEU A 165 30.05 12.64 -6.10
CA LEU A 165 28.77 13.12 -5.58
C LEU A 165 27.64 12.12 -5.82
N GLY A 166 26.59 12.25 -5.04
CA GLY A 166 25.39 11.45 -5.24
C GLY A 166 24.18 11.95 -4.47
N ILE A 167 23.13 11.13 -4.49
CA ILE A 167 21.86 11.40 -3.82
C ILE A 167 21.52 10.25 -2.89
N ALA A 168 21.06 10.56 -1.68
CA ALA A 168 20.43 9.62 -0.76
C ALA A 168 18.96 10.02 -0.52
N PRO A 169 18.01 9.63 -1.39
CA PRO A 169 16.60 9.97 -1.22
C PRO A 169 16.02 9.32 0.04
N GLY A 170 14.98 9.90 0.57
CA GLY A 170 14.32 9.34 1.72
C GLY A 170 13.35 10.28 2.42
N PRO A 171 12.86 9.91 3.58
CA PRO A 171 13.28 8.80 4.47
C PRO A 171 12.83 7.41 4.05
N ALA A 172 11.83 7.29 3.18
CA ALA A 172 11.36 6.04 2.59
C ALA A 172 11.58 6.05 1.08
N ASN A 173 11.03 5.06 0.36
CA ASN A 173 11.02 5.08 -1.10
C ASN A 173 10.12 6.21 -1.62
N GLY A 174 10.43 6.71 -2.80
CA GLY A 174 9.69 7.76 -3.47
C GLY A 174 10.59 8.71 -4.22
N PHE A 175 9.98 9.77 -4.77
CA PHE A 175 10.69 10.76 -5.55
C PHE A 175 11.30 10.22 -6.84
N THR A 176 10.71 9.17 -7.39
CA THR A 176 11.18 8.49 -8.61
C THR A 176 11.44 9.47 -9.74
N LEU A 177 10.48 10.34 -10.03
CA LEU A 177 10.61 11.29 -11.14
C LEU A 177 11.62 12.41 -10.86
N ASP A 178 11.73 12.83 -9.61
CA ASP A 178 12.76 13.82 -9.21
C ASP A 178 14.17 13.25 -9.27
N ILE A 179 14.35 11.99 -8.85
CA ILE A 179 15.63 11.29 -8.96
C ILE A 179 16.04 11.17 -10.44
N ILE A 180 15.11 10.76 -11.30
CA ILE A 180 15.39 10.64 -12.75
C ILE A 180 15.66 12.02 -13.36
N ALA A 181 14.89 13.05 -12.98
CA ALA A 181 15.13 14.42 -13.42
C ALA A 181 16.53 14.94 -13.02
N ALA A 182 16.95 14.64 -11.79
CA ALA A 182 18.28 15.00 -11.32
C ALA A 182 19.38 14.29 -12.13
N PHE A 183 19.22 13.00 -12.45
CA PHE A 183 20.16 12.31 -13.32
C PHE A 183 20.22 12.92 -14.72
N GLU A 184 19.07 13.27 -15.30
CA GLU A 184 19.05 13.91 -16.63
C GLU A 184 19.71 15.30 -16.62
N LYS A 185 19.49 16.08 -15.57
CA LYS A 185 19.96 17.46 -15.48
C LYS A 185 21.44 17.55 -15.05
N PHE A 186 21.86 16.70 -14.13
CA PHE A 186 23.17 16.77 -13.47
C PHE A 186 24.02 15.51 -13.67
N HIS A 187 23.85 14.81 -14.80
CA HIS A 187 24.54 13.55 -15.11
C HIS A 187 26.07 13.63 -15.05
N SER A 188 26.65 14.82 -15.23
CA SER A 188 28.10 15.04 -15.13
C SER A 188 28.60 15.18 -13.68
N LEU A 189 27.70 15.29 -12.71
CA LEU A 189 28.02 15.50 -11.28
C LEU A 189 27.58 14.33 -10.42
N ILE A 190 26.55 13.58 -10.82
CA ILE A 190 25.95 12.53 -9.99
C ILE A 190 26.55 11.18 -10.39
N ASP A 191 27.42 10.65 -9.55
CA ASP A 191 28.05 9.33 -9.72
C ASP A 191 27.28 8.22 -8.99
N TRP A 192 26.62 8.57 -7.86
CA TRP A 192 26.00 7.58 -6.96
C TRP A 192 24.59 7.96 -6.55
N VAL A 193 23.80 6.91 -6.29
CA VAL A 193 22.50 7.06 -5.64
C VAL A 193 22.30 5.95 -4.59
N MET A 194 21.81 6.29 -3.40
CA MET A 194 21.51 5.32 -2.34
C MET A 194 20.00 5.06 -2.26
N LEU A 195 19.54 3.90 -2.72
CA LEU A 195 18.11 3.55 -2.83
C LEU A 195 17.74 2.38 -1.93
N ILE A 196 16.47 2.33 -1.49
CA ILE A 196 15.92 1.12 -0.84
C ILE A 196 15.64 0.09 -1.92
N LEU A 197 16.28 -1.07 -1.83
CA LEU A 197 16.05 -2.19 -2.73
C LEU A 197 16.34 -3.51 -2.02
N ASN A 198 15.37 -4.40 -2.02
CA ASN A 198 15.52 -5.76 -1.52
C ASN A 198 14.49 -6.70 -2.16
N PRO A 199 14.60 -8.02 -2.00
CA PRO A 199 13.68 -8.98 -2.62
C PRO A 199 12.21 -8.78 -2.31
N LEU A 200 11.85 -8.22 -1.15
CA LEU A 200 10.46 -7.96 -0.75
C LEU A 200 9.99 -6.54 -1.10
N GLU A 201 10.91 -5.61 -1.42
CA GLU A 201 10.62 -4.20 -1.68
C GLU A 201 11.35 -3.73 -2.96
N PRO A 202 10.99 -4.25 -4.15
CA PRO A 202 11.60 -3.86 -5.41
C PRO A 202 11.09 -2.52 -5.96
N TRP A 203 9.86 -2.12 -5.60
CA TRP A 203 9.23 -0.90 -6.06
C TRP A 203 9.45 0.24 -5.03
N PRO A 204 9.57 1.51 -5.42
CA PRO A 204 9.61 2.04 -6.80
C PRO A 204 11.02 2.04 -7.40
N THR A 205 12.04 1.59 -6.69
CA THR A 205 13.45 1.63 -7.12
C THR A 205 13.64 0.99 -8.49
N ARG A 206 12.94 -0.10 -8.82
CA ARG A 206 13.01 -0.73 -10.14
C ARG A 206 12.72 0.24 -11.31
N LEU A 207 11.96 1.32 -11.07
CA LEU A 207 11.67 2.34 -12.07
C LEU A 207 12.84 3.31 -12.27
N VAL A 208 13.71 3.45 -11.27
CA VAL A 208 14.90 4.31 -11.31
C VAL A 208 16.09 3.61 -11.96
N LEU A 209 16.20 2.28 -11.82
CA LEU A 209 17.38 1.52 -12.30
C LEU A 209 17.69 1.72 -13.79
N PRO A 210 16.72 1.75 -14.72
CA PRO A 210 17.00 2.02 -16.13
C PRO A 210 17.63 3.39 -16.35
N ALA A 211 17.21 4.41 -15.59
CA ALA A 211 17.78 5.75 -15.67
C ALA A 211 19.18 5.79 -15.06
N ALA A 212 19.40 5.16 -13.91
CA ALA A 212 20.72 5.02 -13.32
C ALA A 212 21.72 4.39 -14.30
N ARG A 213 21.31 3.28 -14.94
CA ARG A 213 22.14 2.63 -15.98
C ARG A 213 22.43 3.54 -17.17
N LYS A 214 21.42 4.25 -17.67
CA LYS A 214 21.57 5.12 -18.86
C LYS A 214 22.53 6.28 -18.60
N HIS A 215 22.52 6.81 -17.38
CA HIS A 215 23.35 7.95 -16.99
C HIS A 215 24.64 7.55 -16.24
N ASP A 216 24.98 6.25 -16.25
CA ASP A 216 26.16 5.67 -15.58
C ASP A 216 26.24 5.98 -14.07
N VAL A 217 25.07 6.06 -13.42
CA VAL A 217 24.96 6.29 -11.97
C VAL A 217 24.99 4.95 -11.24
N SER A 218 25.92 4.79 -10.31
CA SER A 218 26.07 3.60 -9.48
C SER A 218 25.04 3.59 -8.34
N VAL A 219 24.42 2.43 -8.07
CA VAL A 219 23.43 2.28 -7.00
C VAL A 219 24.05 1.60 -5.78
N LEU A 220 23.95 2.25 -4.62
CA LEU A 220 24.15 1.68 -3.29
C LEU A 220 22.78 1.31 -2.74
N ALA A 221 22.48 0.01 -2.65
CA ALA A 221 21.19 -0.44 -2.12
C ALA A 221 21.20 -0.51 -0.60
N ARG A 222 20.25 0.18 0.05
CA ARG A 222 20.05 0.15 1.50
C ARG A 222 18.77 -0.61 1.89
N VAL A 223 18.61 -0.92 3.18
CA VAL A 223 17.47 -1.67 3.74
C VAL A 223 17.34 -3.06 3.08
N VAL A 224 18.46 -3.64 2.68
CA VAL A 224 18.53 -4.97 2.04
C VAL A 224 18.01 -6.06 2.98
N ASP A 225 18.10 -5.86 4.28
CA ASP A 225 17.57 -6.67 5.37
C ASP A 225 16.04 -6.64 5.50
N HIS A 226 15.33 -5.76 4.79
CA HIS A 226 13.89 -5.49 4.91
C HIS A 226 13.41 -5.32 6.35
N GLY A 227 14.12 -4.47 7.11
CA GLY A 227 13.80 -4.21 8.52
C GLY A 227 14.07 -5.41 9.43
N GLY A 228 15.06 -6.21 9.10
CA GLY A 228 15.51 -7.35 9.89
C GLY A 228 14.93 -8.70 9.50
N LEU A 229 13.97 -8.76 8.56
CA LEU A 229 13.37 -10.05 8.13
C LEU A 229 14.41 -10.99 7.50
N PHE A 230 15.31 -10.46 6.68
CA PHE A 230 16.39 -11.25 6.09
C PHE A 230 17.54 -11.56 7.05
N LEU A 231 17.58 -10.94 8.23
CA LEU A 231 18.53 -11.32 9.28
C LEU A 231 18.16 -12.64 9.98
N ASP A 232 16.95 -13.13 9.74
CA ASP A 232 16.39 -14.35 10.33
C ASP A 232 16.34 -14.34 11.87
N SER A 233 16.23 -13.15 12.44
CA SER A 233 16.23 -12.89 13.89
C SER A 233 14.90 -12.32 14.40
N LEU A 234 13.94 -12.06 13.51
CA LEU A 234 12.59 -11.58 13.81
C LEU A 234 11.56 -12.60 13.32
N ARG A 235 10.59 -12.95 14.17
CA ARG A 235 9.57 -13.95 13.91
C ARG A 235 8.17 -13.36 14.08
N ALA A 236 7.16 -13.99 13.48
CA ALA A 236 5.77 -13.69 13.76
C ALA A 236 5.46 -13.78 15.26
N GLY A 237 4.77 -12.76 15.76
CA GLY A 237 4.46 -12.64 17.19
C GLY A 237 5.53 -11.99 18.05
N ASP A 238 6.74 -11.76 17.55
CA ASP A 238 7.76 -10.97 18.25
C ASP A 238 7.30 -9.51 18.39
N LYS A 239 7.56 -8.92 19.54
CA LYS A 239 7.22 -7.52 19.81
C LYS A 239 8.43 -6.64 19.59
N LEU A 240 8.25 -5.59 18.79
CA LEU A 240 9.24 -4.54 18.65
C LEU A 240 9.40 -3.78 19.97
N LEU A 241 10.61 -3.28 20.23
CA LEU A 241 10.86 -2.44 21.39
C LEU A 241 10.12 -1.09 21.26
N PRO A 242 9.73 -0.46 22.39
CA PRO A 242 9.12 0.86 22.39
C PRO A 242 10.00 1.88 21.65
N GLY A 243 9.42 2.61 20.71
CA GLY A 243 10.14 3.60 19.91
C GLY A 243 10.94 3.01 18.74
N ASP A 244 10.86 1.71 18.48
CA ASP A 244 11.51 1.10 17.32
C ASP A 244 10.94 1.69 16.03
N HIS A 245 11.83 2.10 15.13
CA HIS A 245 11.46 2.78 13.88
C HIS A 245 10.61 1.91 12.95
N ARG A 246 10.68 0.60 13.10
CA ARG A 246 9.86 -0.35 12.33
C ARG A 246 8.38 -0.36 12.73
N SER A 247 8.03 0.29 13.84
CA SER A 247 6.62 0.51 14.22
C SER A 247 5.80 1.31 13.20
N PHE A 248 6.47 2.02 12.28
CA PHE A 248 5.83 2.68 11.14
C PHE A 248 5.44 1.74 10.00
N ARG A 249 5.86 0.48 10.02
CA ARG A 249 5.36 -0.54 9.08
C ARG A 249 3.94 -0.93 9.46
N GLY A 250 3.15 -1.34 8.47
CA GLY A 250 1.76 -1.76 8.71
C GLY A 250 1.67 -2.97 9.66
N PRO A 251 0.59 -3.09 10.43
CA PRO A 251 0.41 -4.24 11.32
C PRO A 251 0.44 -5.57 10.54
N GLY A 252 1.02 -6.62 11.14
CA GLY A 252 1.10 -7.94 10.51
C GLY A 252 2.13 -8.06 9.38
N TRP A 253 3.04 -7.10 9.22
CA TRP A 253 4.03 -7.10 8.15
C TRP A 253 5.04 -8.27 8.25
N VAL A 254 5.33 -8.75 9.46
CA VAL A 254 6.20 -9.90 9.68
C VAL A 254 5.49 -11.17 9.25
N GLU A 255 4.26 -11.37 9.70
CA GLU A 255 3.40 -12.51 9.37
C GLU A 255 3.14 -12.60 7.86
N ALA A 256 2.89 -11.48 7.22
CA ALA A 256 2.65 -11.41 5.77
C ALA A 256 3.87 -11.83 4.93
N ALA A 257 5.08 -11.69 5.47
CA ALA A 257 6.32 -12.07 4.80
C ALA A 257 6.68 -13.57 4.98
N GLU A 258 6.13 -14.26 5.98
CA GLU A 258 6.59 -15.62 6.36
C GLU A 258 6.55 -16.63 5.22
N SER A 259 5.46 -16.67 4.45
CA SER A 259 5.31 -17.62 3.34
C SER A 259 6.31 -17.35 2.21
N LYS A 260 6.66 -16.09 1.97
CA LYS A 260 7.65 -15.66 0.98
C LYS A 260 9.06 -16.00 1.44
N LEU A 261 9.37 -15.69 2.70
CA LEU A 261 10.65 -16.04 3.31
C LEU A 261 10.88 -17.55 3.33
N ALA A 262 9.83 -18.37 3.59
CA ALA A 262 9.93 -19.82 3.54
C ALA A 262 10.28 -20.35 2.14
N GLN A 263 9.80 -19.72 1.08
CA GLN A 263 10.16 -20.05 -0.29
C GLN A 263 11.60 -19.63 -0.62
N MET A 264 11.98 -18.39 -0.22
CA MET A 264 13.34 -17.89 -0.40
C MET A 264 14.37 -18.69 0.40
N ARG A 265 14.01 -19.20 1.59
CA ARG A 265 14.86 -20.06 2.39
C ARG A 265 15.22 -21.35 1.66
N LYS A 266 14.29 -21.98 0.96
CA LYS A 266 14.59 -23.18 0.15
C LYS A 266 15.65 -22.90 -0.92
N ILE A 267 15.59 -21.71 -1.55
CA ILE A 267 16.60 -21.31 -2.52
C ILE A 267 17.95 -21.06 -1.82
N ALA A 268 17.94 -20.34 -0.69
CA ALA A 268 19.15 -20.09 0.09
C ALA A 268 19.82 -21.39 0.52
N ASP A 269 19.07 -22.35 1.05
CA ASP A 269 19.56 -23.65 1.49
C ASP A 269 20.21 -24.44 0.35
N ASN A 270 19.64 -24.43 -0.86
CA ASN A 270 20.20 -25.08 -2.04
C ASN A 270 21.60 -24.56 -2.40
N HIS A 271 21.90 -23.32 -2.05
CA HIS A 271 23.18 -22.66 -2.33
C HIS A 271 24.06 -22.49 -1.07
N SER A 272 23.65 -23.06 0.06
CA SER A 272 24.34 -22.87 1.37
C SER A 272 24.47 -21.40 1.77
N LEU A 273 23.47 -20.59 1.45
CA LEU A 273 23.40 -19.18 1.81
C LEU A 273 22.51 -18.95 3.03
N THR A 274 22.81 -17.92 3.80
CA THR A 274 21.82 -17.35 4.73
C THR A 274 20.79 -16.52 3.97
N LEU A 275 19.65 -16.19 4.60
CA LEU A 275 18.68 -15.28 3.99
C LEU A 275 19.26 -13.88 3.72
N LEU A 276 20.13 -13.38 4.61
CA LEU A 276 20.85 -12.12 4.41
C LEU A 276 21.72 -12.17 3.17
N GLN A 277 22.50 -13.24 3.01
CA GLN A 277 23.35 -13.43 1.85
C GLN A 277 22.55 -13.56 0.55
N LEU A 278 21.42 -14.30 0.59
CA LEU A 278 20.50 -14.39 -0.56
C LEU A 278 19.96 -13.01 -0.94
N ALA A 279 19.48 -12.21 0.03
CA ALA A 279 18.99 -10.87 -0.22
C ALA A 279 20.07 -9.95 -0.82
N CYS A 280 21.29 -10.00 -0.28
CA CYS A 280 22.42 -9.27 -0.84
C CYS A 280 22.72 -9.70 -2.30
N ARG A 281 22.74 -11.00 -2.58
CA ARG A 281 23.02 -11.52 -3.93
C ARG A 281 21.95 -11.14 -4.95
N TRP A 282 20.66 -11.28 -4.57
CA TRP A 282 19.57 -10.84 -5.45
C TRP A 282 19.65 -9.35 -5.75
N THR A 283 19.94 -8.53 -4.73
CA THR A 283 20.06 -7.09 -4.89
C THR A 283 21.24 -6.69 -5.75
N LEU A 284 22.41 -7.31 -5.55
CA LEU A 284 23.61 -7.09 -6.38
C LEU A 284 23.46 -7.56 -7.85
N ALA A 285 22.53 -8.46 -8.12
CA ALA A 285 22.22 -8.91 -9.47
C ALA A 285 21.35 -7.91 -10.26
N GLN A 286 20.81 -6.88 -9.60
CA GLN A 286 20.03 -5.85 -10.29
C GLN A 286 20.91 -4.86 -11.05
N ASP A 287 20.42 -4.39 -12.19
CA ASP A 287 21.15 -3.41 -13.02
C ASP A 287 21.57 -2.18 -12.19
N ALA A 288 22.75 -1.65 -12.49
CA ALA A 288 23.38 -0.49 -11.85
C ALA A 288 23.72 -0.64 -10.35
N VAL A 289 23.27 -1.69 -9.65
CA VAL A 289 23.64 -1.92 -8.25
C VAL A 289 25.12 -2.36 -8.15
N ARG A 290 25.90 -1.60 -7.36
CA ARG A 290 27.34 -1.86 -7.18
C ARG A 290 27.68 -2.28 -5.77
N ALA A 291 26.89 -1.84 -4.78
CA ALA A 291 27.09 -2.17 -3.38
C ALA A 291 25.77 -2.29 -2.63
N VAL A 292 25.78 -3.03 -1.53
CA VAL A 292 24.65 -3.22 -0.61
C VAL A 292 25.03 -2.81 0.80
N VAL A 293 24.11 -2.15 1.51
CA VAL A 293 24.28 -1.74 2.90
C VAL A 293 23.04 -2.12 3.71
N PRO A 294 22.92 -3.37 4.17
CA PRO A 294 21.85 -3.80 5.07
C PRO A 294 21.96 -3.10 6.43
N THR A 295 20.84 -3.00 7.13
CA THR A 295 20.83 -2.58 8.54
C THR A 295 21.08 -3.80 9.43
N LEU A 296 22.19 -3.84 10.14
CA LEU A 296 22.40 -4.90 11.12
C LEU A 296 21.70 -4.53 12.42
N ILE A 297 20.77 -5.40 12.86
CA ILE A 297 19.89 -5.14 13.99
C ILE A 297 20.15 -6.19 15.08
N GLN A 298 20.44 -5.74 16.30
CA GLN A 298 20.44 -6.60 17.47
C GLN A 298 18.99 -6.73 17.97
N GLU A 299 18.34 -7.83 17.64
CA GLU A 299 16.99 -8.08 18.15
C GLU A 299 16.98 -8.47 19.62
N ALA A 300 15.87 -8.19 20.31
CA ALA A 300 15.67 -8.56 21.72
C ALA A 300 15.20 -10.01 21.91
N SER A 301 14.85 -10.69 20.82
CA SER A 301 14.31 -12.06 20.86
C SER A 301 15.37 -13.08 21.33
N PRO A 302 14.96 -14.12 22.10
CA PRO A 302 15.89 -15.16 22.58
C PRO A 302 16.55 -15.97 21.47
N HIS A 303 15.98 -16.01 20.28
CA HIS A 303 16.51 -16.72 19.12
C HIS A 303 17.30 -15.81 18.16
N ALA A 304 17.45 -14.54 18.53
CA ALA A 304 18.16 -13.58 17.70
C ALA A 304 19.66 -13.89 17.63
N LYS A 305 20.21 -13.74 16.43
CA LYS A 305 21.66 -13.75 16.23
C LYS A 305 22.28 -12.49 16.85
N SER A 306 23.51 -12.58 17.32
CA SER A 306 24.25 -11.39 17.72
C SER A 306 24.60 -10.54 16.49
N ILE A 307 24.73 -9.22 16.68
CA ILE A 307 25.09 -8.32 15.59
C ILE A 307 26.46 -8.65 14.99
N GLU A 308 27.38 -9.20 15.79
CA GLU A 308 28.69 -9.67 15.34
C GLU A 308 28.55 -10.88 14.40
N ALA A 309 27.67 -11.83 14.73
CA ALA A 309 27.38 -12.96 13.86
C ALA A 309 26.76 -12.52 12.53
N LEU A 310 25.85 -11.54 12.58
CA LEU A 310 25.27 -10.93 11.36
C LEU A 310 26.32 -10.19 10.53
N LEU A 311 27.26 -9.52 11.19
CA LEU A 311 28.37 -8.86 10.51
C LEU A 311 29.28 -9.88 9.79
N GLU A 312 29.56 -11.02 10.40
CA GLU A 312 30.33 -12.09 9.77
C GLU A 312 29.59 -12.72 8.58
N GLU A 313 28.26 -12.91 8.68
CA GLU A 313 27.46 -13.36 7.56
C GLU A 313 27.51 -12.36 6.38
N LEU A 314 27.45 -11.06 6.69
CA LEU A 314 27.55 -9.99 5.69
C LEU A 314 28.91 -9.97 4.99
N ALA A 315 30.00 -10.09 5.77
CA ALA A 315 31.35 -10.10 5.21
C ALA A 315 31.62 -11.33 4.30
N GLN A 316 30.86 -12.40 4.51
CA GLN A 316 30.98 -13.65 3.75
C GLN A 316 29.97 -13.76 2.59
N VAL A 317 29.35 -12.67 2.16
CA VAL A 317 28.49 -12.68 0.97
C VAL A 317 29.30 -13.16 -0.22
N PRO A 318 28.96 -14.32 -0.84
CA PRO A 318 29.78 -14.86 -1.90
C PRO A 318 29.62 -14.04 -3.19
N MET A 319 30.70 -13.90 -3.93
CA MET A 319 30.70 -13.19 -5.22
C MET A 319 30.40 -14.10 -6.41
N ALA A 320 30.26 -15.41 -6.19
CA ALA A 320 30.00 -16.41 -7.23
C ALA A 320 28.59 -16.33 -7.84
N GLU A 321 28.37 -17.00 -8.97
CA GLU A 321 27.15 -16.97 -9.80
C GLU A 321 25.92 -17.67 -9.20
N SER A 322 25.73 -17.64 -7.92
CA SER A 322 24.52 -18.18 -7.25
C SER A 322 23.72 -17.07 -6.56
N PRO A 323 22.37 -17.06 -6.56
CA PRO A 323 21.46 -18.01 -7.25
C PRO A 323 21.48 -17.92 -8.77
N THR A 324 20.91 -18.93 -9.42
CA THR A 324 20.76 -18.93 -10.89
C THR A 324 19.82 -17.84 -11.39
N PRO A 325 19.90 -17.39 -12.66
CA PRO A 325 18.98 -16.39 -13.21
C PRO A 325 17.48 -16.77 -13.06
N GLY A 326 17.12 -18.04 -13.18
CA GLY A 326 15.75 -18.51 -12.97
C GLY A 326 15.29 -18.39 -11.51
N GLU A 327 16.18 -18.65 -10.55
CA GLU A 327 15.89 -18.48 -9.14
C GLU A 327 15.80 -16.97 -8.75
N LEU A 328 16.66 -16.12 -9.33
CA LEU A 328 16.57 -14.67 -9.16
C LEU A 328 15.22 -14.13 -9.66
N GLU A 329 14.75 -14.62 -10.81
CA GLU A 329 13.43 -14.27 -11.34
C GLU A 329 12.30 -14.76 -10.42
N LEU A 330 12.38 -16.00 -9.92
CA LEU A 330 11.41 -16.53 -8.95
C LEU A 330 11.36 -15.69 -7.68
N ILE A 331 12.51 -15.25 -7.16
CA ILE A 331 12.58 -14.34 -6.01
C ILE A 331 11.91 -13.00 -6.36
N SER A 332 12.16 -12.46 -7.55
CA SER A 332 11.54 -11.20 -8.01
C SER A 332 10.01 -11.28 -8.06
N GLN A 333 9.45 -12.43 -8.40
CA GLN A 333 7.99 -12.65 -8.42
C GLN A 333 7.35 -12.70 -7.02
N LEU A 334 8.14 -12.98 -5.98
CA LEU A 334 7.67 -12.96 -4.59
C LEU A 334 7.61 -11.55 -4.00
N GLY A 335 8.37 -10.61 -4.55
CA GLY A 335 8.47 -9.24 -4.07
C GLY A 335 7.30 -8.37 -4.55
N ASP A 336 6.45 -7.94 -3.62
CA ASP A 336 5.26 -7.13 -3.90
C ASP A 336 5.13 -5.91 -2.97
N ASN A 337 6.21 -5.52 -2.29
CA ASN A 337 6.23 -4.45 -1.31
C ASN A 337 5.34 -4.66 -0.07
N THR A 338 4.84 -5.88 0.20
CA THR A 338 4.09 -6.16 1.43
C THR A 338 4.94 -5.82 2.65
N GLY A 339 4.41 -4.99 3.54
CA GLY A 339 5.07 -4.58 4.79
C GLY A 339 6.17 -3.53 4.63
N CYS A 340 6.32 -2.88 3.45
CA CYS A 340 7.18 -1.72 3.35
C CYS A 340 6.58 -0.53 4.13
N MET A 341 7.44 0.41 4.52
CA MET A 341 6.96 1.63 5.17
C MET A 341 6.22 2.50 4.15
N PRO A 342 5.01 2.98 4.46
CA PRO A 342 4.32 3.91 3.60
C PRO A 342 5.12 5.23 3.50
N LEU A 343 5.13 5.82 2.32
CA LEU A 343 5.76 7.12 2.10
C LEU A 343 5.08 8.20 2.93
N LYS A 344 5.88 8.97 3.63
CA LYS A 344 5.41 10.09 4.47
C LYS A 344 5.49 11.45 3.77
N GLY A 345 5.74 11.44 2.46
CA GLY A 345 6.05 12.68 1.79
C GLY A 345 7.48 13.16 2.03
N ALA A 346 8.12 13.64 0.99
CA ALA A 346 9.49 14.10 1.08
C ALA A 346 9.62 15.48 1.70
N SER A 347 8.59 16.29 1.59
CA SER A 347 8.62 17.61 2.20
C SER A 347 8.42 17.52 3.71
N PRO A 348 9.29 18.12 4.54
CA PRO A 348 9.04 18.30 5.96
C PRO A 348 7.73 19.02 6.26
N GLN A 349 7.21 19.78 5.30
CA GLN A 349 5.95 20.52 5.40
C GLN A 349 4.72 19.64 5.08
N TYR A 350 4.91 18.46 4.47
CA TYR A 350 3.81 17.57 4.17
C TYR A 350 3.20 16.99 5.45
N SER A 351 1.91 17.23 5.67
CA SER A 351 1.15 16.78 6.84
C SER A 351 0.01 15.81 6.50
N GLY A 352 -0.12 15.44 5.21
CA GLY A 352 -1.16 14.53 4.74
C GLY A 352 -0.89 13.07 5.08
N PRO A 353 -1.79 12.16 4.65
CA PRO A 353 -1.59 10.72 4.81
C PRO A 353 -0.35 10.24 4.04
N PRO A 354 0.26 9.12 4.46
CA PRO A 354 1.36 8.51 3.71
C PRO A 354 0.97 8.26 2.26
N GLN A 355 1.88 8.54 1.33
CA GLN A 355 1.67 8.34 -0.11
C GLN A 355 2.82 7.55 -0.71
N ALA A 356 2.55 6.86 -1.80
CA ALA A 356 3.48 5.91 -2.39
C ALA A 356 4.72 6.54 -3.03
N ASP A 357 4.53 7.58 -3.84
CA ASP A 357 5.62 8.34 -4.47
C ASP A 357 5.09 9.76 -4.70
N GLN A 358 5.29 10.58 -3.75
CA GLN A 358 4.32 11.53 -3.41
C GLN A 358 4.77 12.96 -3.59
N TRP A 359 3.98 13.75 -4.18
CA TRP A 359 3.62 15.14 -4.06
C TRP A 359 2.85 15.65 -5.27
N PRO A 360 2.39 16.93 -5.26
CA PRO A 360 1.81 17.52 -6.47
C PRO A 360 2.80 17.43 -7.64
N MET A 361 2.36 16.86 -8.73
CA MET A 361 3.14 16.75 -9.95
C MET A 361 3.32 18.14 -10.58
N ALA A 362 4.57 18.54 -10.83
CA ALA A 362 4.90 19.70 -11.65
C ALA A 362 5.04 19.26 -13.12
N ASP A 363 5.05 20.23 -14.04
CA ASP A 363 5.13 19.94 -15.49
C ASP A 363 6.33 19.06 -15.87
N TYR A 364 7.49 19.30 -15.24
CA TYR A 364 8.68 18.51 -15.53
C TYR A 364 8.56 17.03 -15.12
N HIS A 365 7.78 16.72 -14.08
CA HIS A 365 7.52 15.33 -13.69
C HIS A 365 6.75 14.59 -14.79
N TRP A 366 5.74 15.24 -15.39
CA TRP A 366 5.00 14.65 -16.50
C TRP A 366 5.89 14.44 -17.73
N ASP A 367 6.83 15.35 -17.97
CA ASP A 367 7.81 15.23 -19.06
C ASP A 367 8.78 14.08 -18.83
N VAL A 368 9.30 13.93 -17.61
CA VAL A 368 10.14 12.80 -17.21
C VAL A 368 9.38 11.48 -17.35
N ALA A 369 8.16 11.42 -16.80
CA ALA A 369 7.32 10.22 -16.86
C ALA A 369 7.10 9.76 -18.31
N ARG A 370 6.76 10.67 -19.22
CA ARG A 370 6.59 10.37 -20.65
C ARG A 370 7.85 9.83 -21.29
N ARG A 371 9.01 10.45 -21.02
CA ARG A 371 10.29 10.01 -21.60
C ARG A 371 10.69 8.60 -21.16
N TRP A 372 10.32 8.22 -19.96
CA TRP A 372 10.67 6.92 -19.37
C TRP A 372 9.55 5.89 -19.43
N GLY A 373 8.41 6.20 -20.05
CA GLY A 373 7.27 5.30 -20.17
C GLY A 373 6.64 4.96 -18.81
N ILE A 374 6.78 5.86 -17.83
CA ILE A 374 6.18 5.74 -16.51
C ILE A 374 4.79 6.37 -16.57
N GLU A 375 3.76 5.64 -16.13
CA GLU A 375 2.42 6.16 -15.98
C GLU A 375 2.18 6.45 -14.48
N PRO A 376 2.23 7.73 -14.03
CA PRO A 376 2.25 8.07 -12.60
C PRO A 376 1.08 7.46 -11.81
N ASP A 377 -0.12 7.46 -12.39
CA ASP A 377 -1.31 6.91 -11.73
C ASP A 377 -1.26 5.40 -11.52
N ARG A 378 -0.53 4.69 -12.38
CA ARG A 378 -0.37 3.23 -12.30
C ARG A 378 0.91 2.82 -11.60
N ASP A 379 2.03 3.47 -11.95
CA ASP A 379 3.38 2.97 -11.65
C ASP A 379 3.98 3.56 -10.37
N LEU A 380 3.51 4.74 -9.93
CA LEU A 380 4.06 5.44 -8.77
C LEU A 380 3.22 5.27 -7.50
N TYR A 381 2.06 4.63 -7.58
CA TYR A 381 1.31 4.24 -6.39
C TYR A 381 1.81 2.91 -5.85
N CYS A 382 1.98 2.82 -4.54
CA CYS A 382 2.32 1.57 -3.87
C CYS A 382 1.23 0.52 -4.17
N PRO A 383 1.58 -0.72 -4.56
CA PRO A 383 0.59 -1.79 -4.70
C PRO A 383 -0.29 -2.00 -3.46
N HIS A 384 0.18 -1.57 -2.28
CA HIS A 384 -0.58 -1.62 -1.02
C HIS A 384 -1.49 -0.40 -0.83
N ASP A 385 -1.28 0.71 -1.57
CA ASP A 385 -2.22 1.83 -1.68
C ASP A 385 -3.29 1.59 -2.75
N ARG A 386 -3.27 0.48 -3.46
CA ARG A 386 -4.50 0.01 -4.09
C ARG A 386 -5.51 -0.09 -2.96
N ARG A 387 -6.51 0.79 -3.01
CA ARG A 387 -7.59 0.76 -2.03
C ARG A 387 -8.02 -0.69 -1.91
N ASP A 388 -7.88 -1.24 -0.70
CA ASP A 388 -8.39 -2.57 -0.42
C ASP A 388 -9.89 -2.54 -0.72
N MET A 389 -10.26 -3.06 -1.89
CA MET A 389 -11.64 -3.06 -2.41
C MET A 389 -12.49 -4.16 -1.78
N ARG A 390 -11.89 -4.97 -0.89
CA ARG A 390 -12.63 -5.99 -0.15
C ARG A 390 -13.61 -5.32 0.81
N GLU A 391 -14.76 -5.93 0.97
CA GLU A 391 -15.72 -5.53 2.00
C GLU A 391 -15.10 -5.80 3.39
N LYS A 392 -15.20 -4.83 4.28
CA LYS A 392 -14.57 -4.88 5.61
C LYS A 392 -15.63 -4.99 6.69
N GLY A 393 -15.46 -5.95 7.58
CA GLY A 393 -16.29 -6.17 8.75
C GLY A 393 -15.67 -5.61 10.03
N ALA A 394 -16.23 -6.04 11.18
CA ALA A 394 -15.71 -5.68 12.48
C ALA A 394 -14.29 -6.21 12.71
N ALA A 395 -13.50 -5.43 13.45
CA ALA A 395 -12.20 -5.91 13.91
C ALA A 395 -12.38 -6.89 15.08
N GLU A 396 -11.69 -8.03 15.00
CA GLU A 396 -11.60 -9.00 16.11
C GLU A 396 -10.14 -9.11 16.52
N GLN A 397 -9.85 -8.86 17.78
CA GLN A 397 -8.47 -8.82 18.32
C GLN A 397 -7.50 -7.90 17.53
N GLY A 398 -8.03 -6.80 16.96
CA GLY A 398 -7.26 -5.84 16.17
C GLY A 398 -7.10 -6.20 14.69
N ILE A 399 -7.60 -7.35 14.25
CA ILE A 399 -7.58 -7.77 12.84
C ILE A 399 -8.93 -7.47 12.21
N VAL A 400 -8.95 -6.64 11.16
CA VAL A 400 -10.16 -6.34 10.39
C VAL A 400 -10.45 -7.51 9.44
N ARG A 401 -11.62 -8.12 9.60
CA ARG A 401 -12.09 -9.16 8.66
C ARG A 401 -12.37 -8.51 7.30
N ALA A 402 -11.98 -9.17 6.23
CA ALA A 402 -12.18 -8.70 4.86
C ALA A 402 -12.58 -9.83 3.93
N LEU A 403 -13.52 -9.55 3.01
CA LEU A 403 -14.02 -10.52 2.04
C LEU A 403 -14.14 -9.85 0.67
N ASP A 404 -13.58 -10.47 -0.39
CA ASP A 404 -13.71 -10.00 -1.78
C ASP A 404 -14.76 -10.78 -2.57
N ARG A 405 -15.89 -11.04 -1.93
CA ARG A 405 -17.05 -11.69 -2.54
C ARG A 405 -18.30 -10.89 -2.16
N ARG A 406 -19.21 -10.77 -3.08
CA ARG A 406 -20.47 -10.06 -2.93
C ARG A 406 -21.54 -10.64 -3.83
N LEU A 407 -22.79 -10.42 -3.48
CA LEU A 407 -23.93 -10.81 -4.30
C LEU A 407 -24.39 -9.62 -5.12
N TYR A 408 -24.50 -9.78 -6.43
CA TYR A 408 -25.17 -8.84 -7.31
C TYR A 408 -26.63 -9.25 -7.44
N VAL A 409 -27.53 -8.28 -7.40
CA VAL A 409 -28.98 -8.49 -7.52
C VAL A 409 -29.52 -7.58 -8.61
N HIS A 410 -30.24 -8.16 -9.55
CA HIS A 410 -30.90 -7.45 -10.64
C HIS A 410 -32.40 -7.70 -10.59
N LEU A 411 -33.19 -6.70 -10.26
CA LEU A 411 -34.65 -6.71 -10.35
C LEU A 411 -35.05 -6.03 -11.66
N VAL A 412 -35.55 -6.81 -12.61
CA VAL A 412 -36.11 -6.28 -13.86
C VAL A 412 -37.61 -6.32 -13.80
N VAL A 413 -38.23 -5.15 -13.97
CA VAL A 413 -39.70 -5.00 -14.00
C VAL A 413 -40.19 -4.99 -15.45
N TYR A 414 -41.12 -5.88 -15.74
CA TYR A 414 -41.74 -6.05 -17.07
C TYR A 414 -43.21 -5.62 -17.05
N GLN A 415 -43.66 -5.11 -18.18
CA GLN A 415 -45.06 -4.85 -18.46
C GLN A 415 -45.50 -5.67 -19.67
N GLY A 416 -46.57 -6.46 -19.52
CA GLY A 416 -47.08 -7.31 -20.59
C GLY A 416 -48.35 -8.09 -20.18
N ARG A 417 -49.03 -8.66 -21.15
CA ARG A 417 -50.20 -9.53 -20.95
C ARG A 417 -49.76 -10.99 -21.15
N VAL A 418 -49.09 -11.54 -20.16
CA VAL A 418 -48.49 -12.88 -20.21
C VAL A 418 -48.92 -13.72 -19.02
N SER A 419 -48.87 -15.04 -19.19
CA SER A 419 -49.07 -16.00 -18.08
C SER A 419 -47.80 -16.06 -17.24
N LEU A 420 -47.88 -15.73 -15.95
CA LEU A 420 -46.73 -15.83 -15.07
C LEU A 420 -46.27 -17.26 -14.82
N ASP A 421 -47.17 -18.26 -14.95
CA ASP A 421 -46.79 -19.68 -14.91
C ASP A 421 -45.99 -20.08 -16.14
N GLU A 422 -46.24 -19.49 -17.29
CA GLU A 422 -45.45 -19.70 -18.50
C GLU A 422 -44.09 -19.04 -18.39
N VAL A 423 -44.04 -17.79 -17.95
CA VAL A 423 -42.79 -17.08 -17.63
C VAL A 423 -41.91 -17.88 -16.67
N ALA A 424 -42.51 -18.39 -15.59
CA ALA A 424 -41.77 -19.20 -14.61
C ALA A 424 -41.18 -20.48 -15.22
N ARG A 425 -41.95 -21.15 -16.11
CA ARG A 425 -41.45 -22.36 -16.78
C ARG A 425 -40.29 -22.09 -17.73
N GLU A 426 -40.34 -20.99 -18.46
CA GLU A 426 -39.26 -20.60 -19.38
C GLU A 426 -38.00 -20.19 -18.65
N ILE A 427 -38.11 -19.47 -17.54
CA ILE A 427 -36.96 -19.14 -16.70
C ILE A 427 -36.33 -20.45 -16.09
N ASP A 428 -37.18 -21.36 -15.58
CA ASP A 428 -36.73 -22.68 -15.08
C ASP A 428 -36.01 -23.49 -16.17
N ALA A 429 -36.55 -23.49 -17.41
CA ALA A 429 -35.96 -24.19 -18.55
C ALA A 429 -34.58 -23.60 -18.90
N PHE A 430 -34.50 -22.27 -19.01
CA PHE A 430 -33.27 -21.57 -19.35
C PHE A 430 -32.18 -21.78 -18.28
N ALA A 431 -32.54 -21.72 -17.00
CA ALA A 431 -31.62 -21.95 -15.90
C ALA A 431 -30.99 -23.36 -15.93
N LYS A 432 -31.73 -24.35 -16.49
CA LYS A 432 -31.24 -25.75 -16.65
C LYS A 432 -30.40 -25.98 -17.91
N GLU A 433 -30.48 -25.12 -18.92
CA GLU A 433 -29.71 -25.25 -20.16
C GLU A 433 -28.21 -24.96 -20.02
N GLY A 434 -27.75 -24.60 -18.84
CA GLY A 434 -26.33 -24.56 -18.53
C GLY A 434 -25.66 -23.20 -18.71
N VAL A 435 -26.21 -22.17 -18.11
CA VAL A 435 -25.39 -20.97 -17.81
C VAL A 435 -24.30 -21.40 -16.83
N GLN A 436 -23.03 -21.29 -17.19
CA GLN A 436 -21.91 -21.59 -16.28
C GLN A 436 -21.97 -20.66 -15.07
N GLY A 437 -22.44 -21.16 -13.94
CA GLY A 437 -22.59 -20.42 -12.68
C GLY A 437 -24.01 -20.50 -12.12
N ALA A 438 -24.11 -20.51 -10.79
CA ALA A 438 -25.42 -20.54 -10.12
C ALA A 438 -26.07 -19.17 -10.16
N VAL A 439 -27.16 -19.01 -10.92
CA VAL A 439 -28.07 -17.89 -10.83
C VAL A 439 -29.34 -18.33 -10.15
N GLU A 440 -29.65 -17.68 -9.04
CA GLU A 440 -30.89 -17.92 -8.31
C GLU A 440 -31.85 -16.77 -8.65
N TRP A 441 -33.15 -17.01 -8.62
CA TRP A 441 -34.14 -16.02 -9.05
C TRP A 441 -35.48 -16.16 -8.32
N VAL A 442 -36.23 -15.05 -8.33
CA VAL A 442 -37.61 -14.96 -7.81
C VAL A 442 -38.46 -14.21 -8.80
N LEU A 443 -39.61 -14.77 -9.15
CA LEU A 443 -40.64 -14.11 -9.96
C LEU A 443 -41.73 -13.56 -9.04
N TYR A 444 -42.07 -12.28 -9.23
CA TYR A 444 -43.12 -11.57 -8.52
C TYR A 444 -44.22 -11.09 -9.45
N CYS A 445 -45.47 -11.18 -9.04
CA CYS A 445 -46.55 -10.35 -9.64
C CYS A 445 -46.60 -9.00 -8.93
N ASP A 446 -46.77 -7.92 -9.67
CA ASP A 446 -46.99 -6.58 -9.12
C ASP A 446 -48.44 -6.45 -8.64
N ILE A 447 -48.65 -5.98 -7.43
CA ILE A 447 -50.01 -5.78 -6.90
C ILE A 447 -50.57 -4.39 -7.19
N VAL A 448 -49.72 -3.45 -7.59
CA VAL A 448 -50.11 -2.07 -7.90
C VAL A 448 -50.50 -1.94 -9.38
N ASP A 449 -49.77 -2.59 -10.28
CA ASP A 449 -50.10 -2.67 -11.70
C ASP A 449 -50.34 -4.13 -12.12
N PRO A 450 -51.60 -4.55 -12.38
CA PRO A 450 -51.93 -5.95 -12.72
C PRO A 450 -51.30 -6.47 -14.02
N ARG A 451 -50.70 -5.60 -14.85
CA ARG A 451 -49.98 -5.98 -16.07
C ARG A 451 -48.47 -6.00 -15.90
N SER A 452 -48.03 -5.68 -14.69
CA SER A 452 -46.60 -5.64 -14.35
C SER A 452 -46.21 -6.84 -13.53
N PHE A 453 -44.96 -7.27 -13.67
CA PHE A 453 -44.33 -8.33 -12.89
C PHE A 453 -42.80 -8.09 -12.86
N ALA A 454 -42.09 -8.75 -11.97
CA ALA A 454 -40.65 -8.59 -11.91
C ALA A 454 -39.91 -9.93 -11.73
N VAL A 455 -38.74 -10.02 -12.35
CA VAL A 455 -37.77 -11.08 -12.13
C VAL A 455 -36.62 -10.47 -11.34
N ALA A 456 -36.41 -10.94 -10.09
CA ALA A 456 -35.22 -10.66 -9.32
C ALA A 456 -34.26 -11.84 -9.48
N ALA A 457 -33.12 -11.62 -10.09
CA ALA A 457 -32.06 -12.62 -10.22
C ALA A 457 -30.81 -12.19 -9.48
N PHE A 458 -30.02 -13.14 -8.96
CA PHE A 458 -28.85 -12.83 -8.18
C PHE A 458 -27.74 -13.86 -8.33
N SER A 459 -26.50 -13.39 -8.37
CA SER A 459 -25.27 -14.20 -8.52
C SER A 459 -24.08 -13.45 -7.93
N GLU A 460 -23.00 -14.17 -7.64
CA GLU A 460 -21.72 -13.56 -7.26
C GLU A 460 -20.94 -13.01 -8.48
N SER A 461 -21.25 -13.49 -9.71
CA SER A 461 -20.68 -12.97 -10.97
C SER A 461 -21.67 -12.03 -11.65
N PRO A 462 -21.31 -10.76 -11.87
CA PRO A 462 -22.14 -9.82 -12.64
C PRO A 462 -22.25 -10.21 -14.11
N GLU A 463 -21.22 -10.87 -14.69
CA GLU A 463 -21.22 -11.35 -16.07
C GLU A 463 -22.27 -12.44 -16.24
N VAL A 464 -22.23 -13.48 -15.38
CA VAL A 464 -23.19 -14.59 -15.41
C VAL A 464 -24.62 -14.09 -15.19
N LEU A 465 -24.79 -13.12 -14.28
CA LEU A 465 -26.09 -12.50 -14.02
C LEU A 465 -26.59 -11.72 -15.25
N GLY A 466 -25.71 -10.97 -15.91
CA GLY A 466 -26.04 -10.21 -17.12
C GLY A 466 -26.43 -11.12 -18.28
N ASP A 467 -25.68 -12.19 -18.53
CA ASP A 467 -25.96 -13.17 -19.58
C ASP A 467 -27.29 -13.91 -19.30
N PHE A 468 -27.53 -14.28 -18.03
CA PHE A 468 -28.79 -14.88 -17.63
C PHE A 468 -29.98 -13.96 -17.90
N MET A 469 -29.95 -12.74 -17.42
CA MET A 469 -31.06 -11.77 -17.60
C MET A 469 -31.30 -11.44 -19.07
N ARG A 470 -30.25 -11.32 -19.88
CA ARG A 470 -30.34 -11.14 -21.32
C ARG A 470 -30.99 -12.35 -22.01
N GLY A 471 -30.55 -13.55 -21.66
CA GLY A 471 -31.08 -14.78 -22.20
C GLY A 471 -32.57 -14.96 -21.88
N VAL A 472 -32.97 -14.69 -20.65
CA VAL A 472 -34.36 -14.71 -20.19
C VAL A 472 -35.21 -13.68 -20.96
N ALA A 473 -34.74 -12.45 -21.13
CA ALA A 473 -35.47 -11.37 -21.82
C ALA A 473 -35.72 -11.64 -23.31
N LEU A 474 -34.92 -12.50 -23.95
CA LEU A 474 -35.04 -12.85 -25.36
C LEU A 474 -35.96 -14.06 -25.60
N ARG A 475 -36.54 -14.66 -24.57
CA ARG A 475 -37.39 -15.83 -24.66
C ARG A 475 -38.88 -15.46 -24.58
N SER A 476 -39.71 -16.14 -25.38
CA SER A 476 -41.15 -16.03 -25.26
C SER A 476 -41.61 -16.59 -23.88
N PRO A 477 -42.55 -15.92 -23.18
CA PRO A 477 -43.28 -14.74 -23.62
C PRO A 477 -42.68 -13.38 -23.20
N LEU A 478 -41.47 -13.37 -22.63
CA LEU A 478 -40.80 -12.16 -22.12
C LEU A 478 -40.35 -11.22 -23.25
N ASP A 479 -39.99 -11.76 -24.41
CA ASP A 479 -39.61 -11.00 -25.62
C ASP A 479 -40.70 -10.05 -26.14
N ALA A 480 -41.98 -10.33 -25.82
CA ALA A 480 -43.12 -9.48 -26.14
C ALA A 480 -43.44 -8.46 -25.04
N CYS A 481 -42.72 -8.46 -23.93
CA CYS A 481 -42.91 -7.54 -22.82
C CYS A 481 -42.02 -6.29 -22.95
N THR A 482 -42.47 -5.19 -22.38
CA THR A 482 -41.66 -3.97 -22.26
C THR A 482 -41.04 -3.90 -20.86
N VAL A 483 -39.82 -3.40 -20.78
CA VAL A 483 -39.14 -3.18 -19.49
C VAL A 483 -39.51 -1.82 -18.93
N ASP A 484 -39.96 -1.80 -17.68
CA ASP A 484 -40.12 -0.57 -16.90
C ASP A 484 -38.76 -0.18 -16.31
N ALA A 485 -38.10 0.73 -16.99
CA ALA A 485 -36.74 1.12 -16.66
C ALA A 485 -36.65 1.93 -15.36
N ASP A 486 -37.73 2.60 -14.95
CA ASP A 486 -37.72 3.44 -13.74
C ASP A 486 -37.83 2.59 -12.46
N ARG A 487 -38.44 1.41 -12.56
CA ARG A 487 -38.56 0.44 -11.45
C ARG A 487 -37.60 -0.75 -11.57
N THR A 488 -36.80 -0.79 -12.64
CA THR A 488 -35.72 -1.79 -12.78
C THR A 488 -34.50 -1.37 -11.93
N LEU A 489 -34.02 -2.26 -11.06
CA LEU A 489 -33.02 -1.95 -10.04
C LEU A 489 -31.86 -2.91 -10.13
N TYR A 490 -30.63 -2.38 -9.99
CA TYR A 490 -29.40 -3.17 -9.94
C TYR A 490 -28.48 -2.70 -8.81
N GLY A 491 -27.91 -3.64 -8.08
CA GLY A 491 -26.98 -3.31 -7.01
C GLY A 491 -26.22 -4.52 -6.51
N ARG A 492 -25.28 -4.28 -5.58
CA ARG A 492 -24.47 -5.32 -4.93
C ARG A 492 -24.59 -5.22 -3.42
N THR A 493 -24.42 -6.34 -2.74
CA THR A 493 -24.28 -6.36 -1.27
C THR A 493 -23.03 -5.64 -0.82
N TYR A 494 -23.06 -5.10 0.39
CA TYR A 494 -21.95 -4.35 1.01
C TYR A 494 -21.93 -4.54 2.52
N ALA A 495 -20.75 -4.31 3.11
CA ALA A 495 -20.55 -4.30 4.54
C ALA A 495 -20.51 -2.86 5.09
N THR A 496 -20.91 -2.69 6.35
CA THR A 496 -20.90 -1.41 7.06
C THR A 496 -19.70 -1.23 7.99
N GLY A 497 -18.81 -2.24 8.04
CA GLY A 497 -17.65 -2.27 8.92
C GLY A 497 -17.95 -2.81 10.33
N ARG A 498 -19.15 -3.33 10.56
CA ARG A 498 -19.60 -3.82 11.88
C ARG A 498 -19.94 -5.31 11.91
N GLU A 499 -19.89 -5.96 10.77
CA GLU A 499 -20.27 -7.35 10.59
C GLU A 499 -19.17 -8.28 11.12
N THR A 500 -19.57 -9.23 11.96
CA THR A 500 -18.66 -10.28 12.48
C THR A 500 -18.51 -11.46 11.53
N ASP A 501 -19.51 -11.68 10.66
CA ASP A 501 -19.49 -12.69 9.61
C ASP A 501 -19.86 -12.05 8.27
N LEU A 502 -18.87 -11.82 7.43
CA LEU A 502 -19.04 -11.17 6.14
C LEU A 502 -19.70 -12.10 5.11
N ALA A 503 -19.40 -13.40 5.13
CA ALA A 503 -20.00 -14.35 4.19
C ALA A 503 -21.51 -14.47 4.45
N GLU A 504 -21.92 -14.57 5.72
CA GLU A 504 -23.32 -14.56 6.10
C GLU A 504 -24.04 -13.30 5.60
N VAL A 505 -23.45 -12.12 5.82
CA VAL A 505 -24.12 -10.83 5.50
C VAL A 505 -24.13 -10.53 4.00
N LEU A 506 -23.05 -10.84 3.31
CA LEU A 506 -22.89 -10.47 1.91
C LEU A 506 -23.47 -11.51 0.93
N LEU A 507 -23.52 -12.78 1.32
CA LEU A 507 -23.87 -13.89 0.44
C LEU A 507 -25.07 -14.69 0.94
N ASP A 508 -24.96 -15.30 2.12
CA ASP A 508 -25.89 -16.34 2.56
C ASP A 508 -27.25 -15.78 3.04
N ARG A 509 -27.21 -14.69 3.81
CA ARG A 509 -28.42 -14.05 4.35
C ARG A 509 -29.33 -13.50 3.25
N PRO A 510 -28.84 -12.71 2.27
CA PRO A 510 -29.68 -12.22 1.18
C PRO A 510 -30.31 -13.37 0.38
N LYS A 511 -29.57 -14.42 0.06
CA LYS A 511 -30.07 -15.61 -0.63
C LYS A 511 -31.17 -16.29 0.17
N ARG A 512 -30.89 -16.58 1.43
CA ARG A 512 -31.84 -17.21 2.36
C ARG A 512 -33.13 -16.39 2.51
N TYR A 513 -33.03 -15.05 2.51
CA TYR A 513 -34.20 -14.17 2.61
C TYR A 513 -35.03 -14.19 1.32
N LEU A 514 -34.41 -14.06 0.17
CA LEU A 514 -35.09 -14.08 -1.13
C LEU A 514 -35.77 -15.44 -1.42
N LEU A 515 -35.14 -16.52 -1.01
CA LEU A 515 -35.62 -17.88 -1.28
C LEU A 515 -36.53 -18.46 -0.17
N ASN A 516 -36.76 -17.73 0.91
CA ASN A 516 -37.57 -18.23 2.04
C ASN A 516 -39.03 -18.50 1.59
N PRO A 517 -39.51 -19.75 1.64
CA PRO A 517 -40.83 -20.10 1.14
C PRO A 517 -41.98 -19.49 1.96
N ARG A 518 -41.72 -19.04 3.19
CA ARG A 518 -42.74 -18.41 4.07
C ARG A 518 -42.99 -16.95 3.72
N TRP A 519 -42.04 -16.25 3.10
CA TRP A 519 -42.09 -14.81 2.90
C TRP A 519 -42.54 -14.47 1.48
N ASN A 520 -43.85 -14.41 1.28
CA ASN A 520 -44.46 -14.23 -0.02
C ASN A 520 -44.64 -12.78 -0.49
N TRP A 521 -44.19 -11.82 0.29
CA TRP A 521 -44.29 -10.41 -0.04
C TRP A 521 -42.93 -9.75 -0.13
N ALA A 522 -42.79 -8.82 -1.07
CA ALA A 522 -41.61 -7.99 -1.22
C ALA A 522 -41.98 -6.55 -1.56
N ILE A 523 -41.23 -5.60 -1.01
CA ILE A 523 -41.23 -4.18 -1.41
C ILE A 523 -39.83 -3.82 -1.82
N TRP A 524 -39.66 -3.43 -3.09
CA TRP A 524 -38.37 -2.98 -3.62
C TRP A 524 -38.41 -1.51 -3.93
N TYR A 525 -37.38 -0.76 -3.55
CA TYR A 525 -37.26 0.66 -3.86
C TYR A 525 -35.82 1.13 -3.82
N PRO A 526 -35.45 2.08 -4.69
CA PRO A 526 -34.20 2.78 -4.62
C PRO A 526 -34.30 3.96 -3.65
N LEU A 527 -33.12 4.44 -3.20
CA LEU A 527 -33.04 5.70 -2.46
C LEU A 527 -31.73 6.42 -2.78
N ARG A 528 -31.79 7.76 -2.64
CA ARG A 528 -30.63 8.65 -2.72
C ARG A 528 -30.60 9.53 -1.48
N ARG A 529 -29.42 9.71 -0.91
CA ARG A 529 -29.19 10.64 0.19
C ARG A 529 -28.84 12.03 -0.35
N LYS A 530 -29.07 13.03 0.46
CA LYS A 530 -28.56 14.38 0.21
C LYS A 530 -27.05 14.41 0.45
N ALA A 531 -26.31 15.14 -0.38
CA ALA A 531 -24.84 15.25 -0.30
C ALA A 531 -24.36 15.77 1.06
N GLU A 532 -25.17 16.57 1.75
CA GLU A 532 -24.87 17.11 3.07
C GLU A 532 -24.67 16.02 4.13
N PHE A 533 -25.24 14.82 3.96
CA PHE A 533 -25.03 13.73 4.86
C PHE A 533 -23.56 13.27 4.89
N GLU A 534 -22.91 13.22 3.73
CA GLU A 534 -21.50 12.82 3.59
C GLU A 534 -20.53 13.85 4.20
N LEU A 535 -20.97 15.10 4.33
CA LEU A 535 -20.18 16.17 4.94
C LEU A 535 -20.26 16.20 6.47
N LEU A 536 -21.14 15.40 7.07
CA LEU A 536 -21.26 15.31 8.52
C LEU A 536 -20.02 14.61 9.13
N PRO A 537 -19.63 14.98 10.36
CA PRO A 537 -18.62 14.24 11.11
C PRO A 537 -19.02 12.77 11.27
N PRO A 538 -18.06 11.81 11.19
CA PRO A 538 -18.37 10.37 11.24
C PRO A 538 -19.16 9.92 12.48
N ASN A 539 -18.95 10.55 13.63
CA ASN A 539 -19.69 10.27 14.86
C ASN A 539 -21.15 10.69 14.76
N GLU A 540 -21.46 11.77 14.05
CA GLU A 540 -22.83 12.23 13.82
C GLU A 540 -23.55 11.37 12.79
N GLN A 541 -22.89 11.02 11.67
CA GLN A 541 -23.41 10.04 10.71
C GLN A 541 -23.78 8.73 11.44
N ASN A 542 -22.87 8.22 12.26
CA ASN A 542 -23.09 6.99 13.03
C ASN A 542 -24.32 7.09 13.96
N ARG A 543 -24.50 8.21 14.66
CA ARG A 543 -25.65 8.41 15.55
C ARG A 543 -26.97 8.40 14.78
N ILE A 544 -27.02 9.07 13.63
CA ILE A 544 -28.20 9.13 12.76
C ILE A 544 -28.54 7.75 12.19
N LEU A 545 -27.53 7.02 11.71
CA LEU A 545 -27.72 5.67 11.16
C LEU A 545 -28.11 4.65 12.24
N MET A 546 -27.66 4.82 13.48
CA MET A 546 -28.04 3.93 14.60
C MET A 546 -29.54 4.00 14.93
N GLU A 547 -30.14 5.19 14.89
CA GLU A 547 -31.59 5.33 15.08
C GLU A 547 -32.37 4.50 14.04
N HIS A 548 -31.97 4.61 12.79
CA HIS A 548 -32.54 3.86 11.68
C HIS A 548 -32.32 2.34 11.83
N ALA A 549 -31.10 1.93 12.16
CA ALA A 549 -30.72 0.53 12.33
C ALA A 549 -31.48 -0.17 13.47
N MET A 550 -31.77 0.54 14.57
CA MET A 550 -32.53 -0.01 15.70
C MET A 550 -33.95 -0.42 15.31
N ILE A 551 -34.63 0.36 14.47
CA ILE A 551 -35.97 0.03 13.97
C ILE A 551 -35.90 -1.22 13.09
N GLY A 552 -34.97 -1.27 12.12
CA GLY A 552 -34.80 -2.44 11.24
C GLY A 552 -34.52 -3.72 12.03
N ARG A 553 -33.64 -3.62 13.05
CA ARG A 553 -33.33 -4.73 13.93
C ARG A 553 -34.54 -5.25 14.70
N LEU A 554 -35.34 -4.37 15.27
CA LEU A 554 -36.58 -4.73 16.00
C LEU A 554 -37.55 -5.51 15.11
N TYR A 555 -37.75 -5.05 13.84
CA TYR A 555 -38.65 -5.74 12.92
C TYR A 555 -38.08 -7.10 12.49
N GLY A 556 -36.77 -7.23 12.34
CA GLY A 556 -36.10 -8.51 12.05
C GLY A 556 -36.21 -9.51 13.22
N GLU A 557 -35.95 -9.07 14.45
CA GLU A 557 -36.05 -9.91 15.65
C GLU A 557 -37.47 -10.42 15.89
N CYS A 558 -38.48 -9.64 15.48
CA CYS A 558 -39.89 -10.05 15.54
C CYS A 558 -40.34 -10.92 14.37
N ASP A 559 -39.48 -11.24 13.41
CA ASP A 559 -39.78 -11.94 12.14
C ASP A 559 -40.89 -11.21 11.32
N TYR A 560 -40.96 -9.86 11.41
CA TYR A 560 -41.97 -9.05 10.72
C TYR A 560 -41.51 -8.60 9.33
N ALA A 561 -40.23 -8.27 9.21
CA ALA A 561 -39.65 -7.81 7.96
C ALA A 561 -38.13 -8.02 7.97
N HIS A 562 -37.60 -8.43 6.83
CA HIS A 562 -36.19 -8.65 6.63
C HIS A 562 -35.70 -7.81 5.44
N ASP A 563 -34.55 -7.19 5.57
CA ASP A 563 -34.00 -6.28 4.58
C ASP A 563 -32.88 -6.92 3.76
N ILE A 564 -32.88 -6.63 2.48
CA ILE A 564 -31.80 -6.89 1.52
C ILE A 564 -31.26 -5.53 1.13
N ARG A 565 -30.03 -5.24 1.55
CA ARG A 565 -29.41 -3.93 1.34
C ARG A 565 -28.36 -4.02 0.25
N LEU A 566 -28.51 -3.21 -0.77
CA LEU A 566 -27.58 -3.13 -1.89
C LEU A 566 -27.10 -1.70 -2.05
N VAL A 567 -25.82 -1.54 -2.41
CA VAL A 567 -25.31 -0.28 -2.96
C VAL A 567 -25.44 -0.31 -4.48
N SER A 568 -25.74 0.85 -5.06
CA SER A 568 -26.01 0.99 -6.49
C SER A 568 -25.17 2.10 -7.16
N TYR A 569 -24.19 2.66 -6.46
CA TYR A 569 -23.32 3.71 -7.00
C TYR A 569 -22.74 3.35 -8.38
N GLY A 570 -23.13 4.12 -9.42
CA GLY A 570 -22.69 3.90 -10.79
C GLY A 570 -23.18 2.60 -11.45
N LEU A 571 -24.09 1.85 -10.82
CA LEU A 571 -24.64 0.60 -11.33
C LEU A 571 -26.07 0.77 -11.92
N ASP A 572 -26.70 1.88 -11.64
CA ASP A 572 -28.07 2.14 -12.04
C ASP A 572 -28.14 3.42 -12.88
N ARG A 573 -28.99 3.41 -13.89
CA ARG A 573 -29.15 4.52 -14.85
C ARG A 573 -29.73 5.80 -14.21
N ASN A 574 -30.37 5.69 -13.04
CA ASN A 574 -31.03 6.80 -12.36
C ASN A 574 -30.15 7.41 -11.26
N ASP A 575 -28.90 6.96 -11.16
CA ASP A 575 -27.92 7.43 -10.17
C ASP A 575 -28.42 7.28 -8.73
N ASN A 576 -29.07 6.14 -8.42
CA ASN A 576 -29.44 5.80 -7.07
C ASN A 576 -28.21 5.31 -6.27
N GLU A 577 -28.16 5.65 -4.99
CA GLU A 577 -27.06 5.20 -4.11
C GLU A 577 -27.31 3.81 -3.55
N PHE A 578 -28.58 3.54 -3.19
CA PHE A 578 -28.96 2.28 -2.56
C PHE A 578 -30.24 1.71 -3.17
N VAL A 579 -30.33 0.39 -3.12
CA VAL A 579 -31.55 -0.37 -3.35
C VAL A 579 -31.88 -1.16 -2.10
N VAL A 580 -33.12 -1.08 -1.66
CA VAL A 580 -33.64 -1.83 -0.53
C VAL A 580 -34.72 -2.79 -1.00
N GLY A 581 -34.55 -4.07 -0.65
CA GLY A 581 -35.58 -5.08 -0.76
C GLY A 581 -36.07 -5.45 0.66
N LEU A 582 -37.35 -5.26 0.95
CA LEU A 582 -37.98 -5.74 2.17
C LEU A 582 -38.79 -6.99 1.86
N VAL A 583 -38.56 -8.08 2.57
CA VAL A 583 -39.30 -9.35 2.39
C VAL A 583 -39.93 -9.80 3.71
N GLY A 584 -41.07 -10.48 3.62
CA GLY A 584 -41.78 -10.97 4.78
C GLY A 584 -43.06 -11.72 4.44
N ASP A 585 -43.73 -12.23 5.48
CA ASP A 585 -44.99 -12.98 5.39
C ASP A 585 -46.26 -12.12 5.25
N ASN A 586 -46.16 -10.83 5.63
CA ASN A 586 -47.29 -9.94 5.74
C ASN A 586 -46.98 -8.54 5.22
N LEU A 587 -47.69 -8.13 4.14
CA LEU A 587 -47.49 -6.85 3.50
C LEU A 587 -47.73 -5.63 4.42
N HIS A 588 -48.71 -5.73 5.36
CA HIS A 588 -48.93 -4.64 6.31
C HIS A 588 -47.71 -4.38 7.19
N ARG A 589 -47.02 -5.43 7.63
CA ARG A 589 -45.78 -5.31 8.45
C ARG A 589 -44.66 -4.65 7.66
N LEU A 590 -44.49 -5.00 6.38
CA LEU A 590 -43.52 -4.38 5.49
C LEU A 590 -43.82 -2.88 5.28
N SER A 591 -45.08 -2.55 4.99
CA SER A 591 -45.52 -1.16 4.83
C SER A 591 -45.35 -0.36 6.12
N LYS A 592 -45.62 -0.98 7.29
CA LYS A 592 -45.45 -0.35 8.59
C LYS A 592 -43.98 -0.04 8.89
N LEU A 593 -43.06 -0.94 8.53
CA LEU A 593 -41.62 -0.67 8.64
C LEU A 593 -41.22 0.57 7.82
N VAL A 594 -41.65 0.67 6.55
CA VAL A 594 -41.39 1.85 5.71
C VAL A 594 -41.94 3.12 6.36
N GLN A 595 -43.15 3.05 6.95
CA GLN A 595 -43.78 4.17 7.66
C GLN A 595 -42.93 4.62 8.87
N ASP A 596 -42.44 3.67 9.66
CA ASP A 596 -41.66 3.99 10.87
C ASP A 596 -40.25 4.48 10.54
N MET A 597 -39.62 3.93 9.49
CA MET A 597 -38.35 4.42 8.97
C MET A 597 -38.40 5.89 8.51
N ARG A 598 -39.53 6.33 7.93
CA ARG A 598 -39.71 7.72 7.51
C ARG A 598 -39.70 8.75 8.63
N LYS A 599 -39.85 8.31 9.88
CA LYS A 599 -39.83 9.17 11.06
C LYS A 599 -38.42 9.36 11.61
N THR A 600 -37.45 8.54 11.19
CA THR A 600 -36.07 8.68 11.63
C THR A 600 -35.45 9.94 11.04
N ARG A 601 -34.49 10.49 11.78
CA ARG A 601 -33.74 11.67 11.34
C ARG A 601 -33.04 11.41 9.99
N HIS A 602 -32.47 10.21 9.79
CA HIS A 602 -31.86 9.81 8.54
C HIS A 602 -32.80 10.00 7.35
N THR A 603 -34.03 9.44 7.44
CA THR A 603 -34.97 9.51 6.33
C THR A 603 -35.62 10.87 6.18
N ALA A 604 -35.97 11.53 7.29
CA ALA A 604 -36.67 12.82 7.26
C ALA A 604 -35.79 13.99 6.80
N GLU A 605 -34.52 14.02 7.18
CA GLU A 605 -33.62 15.15 6.91
C GLU A 605 -32.68 14.90 5.74
N TYR A 606 -32.20 13.65 5.55
CA TYR A 606 -31.06 13.33 4.67
C TYR A 606 -31.41 12.44 3.47
N ILE A 607 -32.63 11.99 3.29
CA ILE A 607 -33.04 11.34 2.05
C ILE A 607 -33.56 12.40 1.06
N GLU A 608 -32.97 12.43 -0.13
CA GLU A 608 -33.39 13.29 -1.24
C GLU A 608 -34.55 12.66 -2.01
N SER A 609 -34.42 11.36 -2.33
CA SER A 609 -35.44 10.62 -3.07
C SER A 609 -35.62 9.21 -2.49
N LEU A 610 -36.88 8.73 -2.53
CA LEU A 610 -37.28 7.42 -2.05
C LEU A 610 -38.33 6.82 -3.02
N GLY A 611 -37.97 5.76 -3.72
CA GLY A 611 -38.80 5.16 -4.77
C GLY A 611 -38.40 5.60 -6.19
N PRO A 612 -39.07 5.14 -7.24
CA PRO A 612 -40.40 4.48 -7.23
C PRO A 612 -40.40 3.10 -6.57
N PHE A 613 -41.53 2.69 -6.06
CA PHE A 613 -41.72 1.42 -5.38
C PHE A 613 -42.23 0.34 -6.31
N PHE A 614 -41.68 -0.86 -6.21
CA PHE A 614 -42.27 -2.09 -6.74
C PHE A 614 -42.79 -2.92 -5.53
N VAL A 615 -44.04 -3.32 -5.58
CA VAL A 615 -44.68 -4.10 -4.52
C VAL A 615 -45.14 -5.44 -5.09
N GLY A 616 -44.40 -6.49 -4.77
CA GLY A 616 -44.54 -7.80 -5.36
C GLY A 616 -45.07 -8.88 -4.40
N ARG A 617 -45.89 -9.77 -4.97
CA ARG A 617 -46.21 -11.07 -4.37
C ARG A 617 -45.48 -12.14 -5.15
N VAL A 618 -44.81 -13.05 -4.44
CA VAL A 618 -44.04 -14.13 -5.05
C VAL A 618 -44.97 -15.08 -5.82
N VAL A 619 -44.59 -15.38 -7.03
CA VAL A 619 -45.21 -16.40 -7.92
C VAL A 619 -44.37 -17.67 -7.89
N ARG A 620 -43.05 -17.55 -8.05
CA ARG A 620 -42.14 -18.68 -8.15
C ARG A 620 -40.74 -18.28 -7.65
N ARG A 621 -40.01 -19.24 -7.14
CA ARG A 621 -38.57 -19.15 -6.82
C ARG A 621 -37.80 -20.24 -7.52
N SER A 622 -36.55 -19.99 -7.85
CA SER A 622 -35.64 -21.07 -8.24
C SER A 622 -35.54 -22.11 -7.12
N THR A 623 -35.47 -23.37 -7.49
CA THR A 623 -35.14 -24.43 -6.52
C THR A 623 -33.63 -24.42 -6.34
N THR A 624 -33.16 -24.32 -5.10
CA THR A 624 -31.74 -24.51 -4.78
C THR A 624 -31.30 -25.85 -5.36
N VAL A 625 -30.28 -25.83 -6.22
CA VAL A 625 -29.59 -27.07 -6.60
C VAL A 625 -28.74 -27.43 -5.40
N GLU A 626 -29.12 -28.52 -4.68
CA GLU A 626 -28.32 -29.13 -3.61
C GLU A 626 -26.95 -29.60 -4.11
#